data_854397a8439a86fe355c936ca1b12be2
#
_entry.id   854397a8439a86fe355c936ca1b12be2
#
_cell.length_a   1.000
_cell.length_b   1.000
_cell.length_c   1.000
_cell.angle_alpha   90.00
_cell.angle_beta   90.00
_cell.angle_gamma   90.00
#
_symmetry.space_group_name_H-M   'P 1'
#
loop_
_entity.id
_entity.type
_entity.pdbx_description
1 polymer ?
#
loop_
_entity_poly.entity_id
_entity_poly.type
_entity_poly.pdbx_seq_one_letter_code
_entity_poly.pdbx_strand_id
1 'polypeptide(L)'
;MNQNRNQIKLFLYLGNALILAVHAFLVCFFTVTHVSLMVIVNAVSVSTYICLFFVIRYEKSRTYIILTLAEIIAHMLLAVACVGWSCGFQYYFFGAMAMVFYTDYFFARAKMKRLNTIVLSLICAASFPAALILSRLRVPQYILKDDITLVITVINALFMFAFAAVCFWLLVSKANYYENELARQANHDKLTELVNRNYLIEHLQKVFEEEDMSDYWLAMMDIDDFKKINDTYGHNCGDYVLKSVASLISDNSCGMIPCRWGGEEFILVGRMAEHRTEVPGSASFVLEKVRRAVEKYDFRYKSREIKVTITIGLTRYTKGQSVDEWINTADKKLYQGKHSGKNRLVV
;
A
#
# COMPACT_ATOMS: atom_id res chain seq x y z
N MET A 1 1.29 14.40 0.60
CA MET A 1 2.25 14.62 1.72
C MET A 1 1.55 14.89 3.04
N ASN A 2 0.52 15.75 3.11
CA ASN A 2 -0.21 16.06 4.35
C ASN A 2 -0.98 14.87 4.95
N GLN A 3 -1.57 13.99 4.12
CA GLN A 3 -2.37 12.86 4.60
C GLN A 3 -1.56 11.85 5.44
N ASN A 4 -0.33 11.52 5.01
CA ASN A 4 0.55 10.61 5.76
C ASN A 4 1.00 11.21 7.10
N ARG A 5 1.26 12.51 7.16
CA ARG A 5 1.61 13.19 8.42
C ARG A 5 0.45 13.16 9.42
N ASN A 6 -0.78 13.39 8.95
CA ASN A 6 -1.97 13.33 9.80
C ASN A 6 -2.22 11.91 10.34
N GLN A 7 -1.99 10.87 9.54
CA GLN A 7 -2.10 9.47 9.99
C GLN A 7 -1.07 9.15 11.07
N ILE A 8 0.18 9.58 10.90
CA ILE A 8 1.22 9.41 11.92
C ILE A 8 0.83 10.13 13.21
N LYS A 9 0.37 11.38 13.11
CA LYS A 9 -0.04 12.17 14.27
C LYS A 9 -1.18 11.49 15.04
N LEU A 10 -2.18 10.99 14.33
CA LEU A 10 -3.28 10.22 14.94
C LEU A 10 -2.76 8.97 15.64
N PHE A 11 -1.85 8.22 15.01
CA PHE A 11 -1.25 7.04 15.60
C PHE A 11 -0.48 7.37 16.89
N LEU A 12 0.30 8.46 16.90
CA LEU A 12 1.01 8.90 18.11
C LEU A 12 0.04 9.32 19.22
N TYR A 13 -1.05 9.98 18.90
CA TYR A 13 -2.09 10.33 19.89
C TYR A 13 -2.76 9.09 20.50
N LEU A 14 -3.12 8.11 19.66
CA LEU A 14 -3.73 6.87 20.13
C LEU A 14 -2.76 6.06 21.00
N GLY A 15 -1.50 5.94 20.58
CA GLY A 15 -0.45 5.29 21.37
C GLY A 15 -0.21 5.98 22.72
N ASN A 16 -0.13 7.31 22.73
CA ASN A 16 0.04 8.09 23.95
C ASN A 16 -1.16 7.92 24.91
N ALA A 17 -2.39 7.93 24.39
CA ALA A 17 -3.61 7.71 25.17
C ALA A 17 -3.65 6.30 25.79
N LEU A 18 -3.21 5.28 25.02
CA LEU A 18 -3.13 3.90 25.53
C LEU A 18 -2.14 3.78 26.67
N ILE A 19 -0.92 4.34 26.51
CA ILE A 19 0.11 4.29 27.55
C ILE A 19 -0.37 5.07 28.81
N LEU A 20 -0.98 6.23 28.63
CA LEU A 20 -1.60 6.99 29.71
C LEU A 20 -2.62 6.15 30.49
N ALA A 21 -3.51 5.43 29.77
CA ALA A 21 -4.51 4.56 30.40
C ALA A 21 -3.87 3.41 31.19
N VAL A 22 -2.79 2.83 30.68
CA VAL A 22 -2.02 1.78 31.39
C VAL A 22 -1.45 2.33 32.68
N HIS A 23 -0.82 3.51 32.69
CA HIS A 23 -0.28 4.10 33.92
C HIS A 23 -1.39 4.50 34.91
N ALA A 24 -2.54 5.00 34.43
CA ALA A 24 -3.68 5.27 35.29
C ALA A 24 -4.22 3.98 35.96
N PHE A 25 -4.28 2.87 35.20
CA PHE A 25 -4.59 1.55 35.76
C PHE A 25 -3.57 1.12 36.79
N LEU A 26 -2.26 1.27 36.53
CA LEU A 26 -1.20 0.91 37.43
C LEU A 26 -1.18 1.76 38.71
N VAL A 27 -1.59 3.04 38.69
CA VAL A 27 -1.82 3.83 39.92
C VAL A 27 -2.86 3.15 40.78
N CYS A 28 -4.03 2.75 40.25
CA CYS A 28 -5.05 2.05 40.99
C CYS A 28 -4.56 0.69 41.52
N PHE A 29 -3.90 -0.09 40.67
CA PHE A 29 -3.36 -1.41 41.04
C PHE A 29 -2.37 -1.32 42.22
N PHE A 30 -1.37 -0.42 42.14
CA PHE A 30 -0.37 -0.27 43.19
C PHE A 30 -0.91 0.40 44.45
N THR A 31 -2.00 1.17 44.34
CA THR A 31 -2.72 1.68 45.54
C THR A 31 -3.37 0.53 46.28
N VAL A 32 -4.08 -0.36 45.58
CA VAL A 32 -4.76 -1.52 46.19
C VAL A 32 -3.74 -2.54 46.75
N THR A 33 -2.60 -2.68 46.11
CA THR A 33 -1.53 -3.60 46.54
C THR A 33 -0.55 -2.98 47.55
N HIS A 34 -0.78 -1.74 47.99
CA HIS A 34 0.01 -0.99 48.97
C HIS A 34 1.50 -0.79 48.57
N VAL A 35 1.80 -0.66 47.27
CA VAL A 35 3.13 -0.39 46.72
C VAL A 35 3.31 1.11 46.52
N SER A 36 3.48 1.86 47.59
CA SER A 36 3.40 3.34 47.60
C SER A 36 4.41 4.01 46.65
N LEU A 37 5.63 3.47 46.51
CA LEU A 37 6.63 4.03 45.60
C LEU A 37 6.14 3.94 44.12
N MET A 38 5.56 2.80 43.74
CA MET A 38 5.06 2.65 42.35
C MET A 38 3.80 3.48 42.09
N VAL A 39 3.00 3.81 43.11
CA VAL A 39 1.90 4.78 42.99
C VAL A 39 2.46 6.14 42.57
N ILE A 40 3.51 6.62 43.25
CA ILE A 40 4.15 7.90 42.96
C ILE A 40 4.77 7.89 41.54
N VAL A 41 5.52 6.83 41.19
CA VAL A 41 6.17 6.68 39.90
C VAL A 41 5.11 6.72 38.75
N ASN A 42 4.02 5.96 38.90
CA ASN A 42 2.95 5.96 37.88
C ASN A 42 2.20 7.29 37.83
N ALA A 43 2.02 8.00 38.93
CA ALA A 43 1.42 9.34 38.92
C ALA A 43 2.29 10.36 38.17
N VAL A 44 3.63 10.25 38.31
CA VAL A 44 4.59 11.04 37.51
C VAL A 44 4.49 10.68 36.02
N SER A 45 4.42 9.38 35.70
CA SER A 45 4.24 8.90 34.32
C SER A 45 2.92 9.43 33.70
N VAL A 46 1.81 9.40 34.42
CA VAL A 46 0.52 9.98 34.00
C VAL A 46 0.70 11.46 33.65
N SER A 47 1.37 12.23 34.52
CA SER A 47 1.63 13.66 34.25
C SER A 47 2.52 13.85 33.04
N THR A 48 3.53 13.00 32.85
CA THR A 48 4.43 13.00 31.69
C THR A 48 3.63 12.76 30.39
N TYR A 49 2.78 11.73 30.34
CA TYR A 49 1.98 11.42 29.13
C TYR A 49 0.93 12.48 28.82
N ILE A 50 0.41 13.19 29.83
CA ILE A 50 -0.43 14.39 29.59
C ILE A 50 0.40 15.48 28.90
N CYS A 51 1.62 15.76 29.38
CA CYS A 51 2.51 16.72 28.73
C CYS A 51 2.92 16.31 27.31
N LEU A 52 3.10 15.01 27.05
CA LEU A 52 3.50 14.49 25.75
C LEU A 52 2.42 14.72 24.66
N PHE A 53 1.15 14.92 25.01
CA PHE A 53 0.12 15.36 24.05
C PHE A 53 0.48 16.71 23.43
N PHE A 54 1.06 17.64 24.20
CA PHE A 54 1.52 18.92 23.68
C PHE A 54 2.73 18.73 22.74
N VAL A 55 3.67 17.83 23.07
CA VAL A 55 4.82 17.53 22.21
C VAL A 55 4.35 17.01 20.85
N ILE A 56 3.34 16.13 20.81
CA ILE A 56 2.74 15.66 19.55
C ILE A 56 2.04 16.81 18.83
N ARG A 57 1.29 17.65 19.54
CA ARG A 57 0.58 18.80 18.96
C ARG A 57 1.54 19.74 18.23
N TYR A 58 2.70 20.02 18.79
CA TYR A 58 3.74 20.87 18.19
C TYR A 58 4.61 20.13 17.14
N GLU A 59 4.17 18.97 16.66
CA GLU A 59 4.81 18.17 15.59
C GLU A 59 6.25 17.71 15.92
N LYS A 60 6.64 17.70 17.18
CA LYS A 60 7.94 17.21 17.64
C LYS A 60 7.93 15.68 17.82
N SER A 61 7.47 14.97 16.81
CA SER A 61 7.25 13.51 16.86
C SER A 61 8.50 12.73 17.24
N ARG A 62 9.68 13.16 16.79
CA ARG A 62 10.95 12.52 17.16
C ARG A 62 11.26 12.66 18.66
N THR A 63 11.05 13.87 19.20
CA THR A 63 11.23 14.14 20.63
C THR A 63 10.25 13.32 21.47
N TYR A 64 9.00 13.22 21.01
CA TYR A 64 7.99 12.38 21.64
C TYR A 64 8.46 10.92 21.78
N ILE A 65 8.93 10.30 20.70
CA ILE A 65 9.39 8.89 20.74
C ILE A 65 10.58 8.72 21.68
N ILE A 66 11.55 9.62 21.65
CA ILE A 66 12.73 9.55 22.53
C ILE A 66 12.32 9.67 24.00
N LEU A 67 11.44 10.61 24.35
CA LEU A 67 10.96 10.80 25.72
C LEU A 67 10.12 9.61 26.20
N THR A 68 9.22 9.09 25.35
CA THR A 68 8.43 7.89 25.63
C THR A 68 9.34 6.69 25.89
N LEU A 69 10.35 6.48 25.05
CA LEU A 69 11.30 5.37 25.21
C LEU A 69 12.11 5.50 26.50
N ALA A 70 12.60 6.69 26.82
CA ALA A 70 13.34 6.96 28.04
C ALA A 70 12.48 6.71 29.29
N GLU A 71 11.21 7.13 29.25
CA GLU A 71 10.24 6.90 30.32
C GLU A 71 9.98 5.41 30.52
N ILE A 72 9.65 4.67 29.44
CA ILE A 72 9.41 3.21 29.49
C ILE A 72 10.61 2.49 30.11
N ILE A 73 11.83 2.78 29.67
CA ILE A 73 13.04 2.13 30.20
C ILE A 73 13.22 2.43 31.68
N ALA A 74 13.15 3.69 32.09
CA ALA A 74 13.30 4.10 33.46
C ALA A 74 12.21 3.46 34.35
N HIS A 75 10.96 3.50 33.91
CA HIS A 75 9.83 2.92 34.63
C HIS A 75 9.98 1.41 34.81
N MET A 76 10.37 0.67 33.77
CA MET A 76 10.53 -0.78 33.86
C MET A 76 11.68 -1.18 34.79
N LEU A 77 12.81 -0.46 34.76
CA LEU A 77 13.91 -0.69 35.71
C LEU A 77 13.48 -0.44 37.14
N LEU A 78 12.72 0.63 37.41
CA LEU A 78 12.17 0.93 38.71
C LEU A 78 11.15 -0.12 39.17
N ALA A 79 10.24 -0.54 38.28
CA ALA A 79 9.25 -1.57 38.59
C ALA A 79 9.93 -2.91 38.99
N VAL A 80 10.93 -3.36 38.20
CA VAL A 80 11.70 -4.58 38.54
C VAL A 80 12.43 -4.44 39.86
N ALA A 81 13.00 -3.27 40.16
CA ALA A 81 13.65 -3.03 41.43
C ALA A 81 12.67 -3.02 42.62
N CYS A 82 11.47 -2.53 42.43
CA CYS A 82 10.45 -2.38 43.47
C CYS A 82 9.68 -3.67 43.77
N VAL A 83 9.16 -4.34 42.73
CA VAL A 83 8.26 -5.50 42.89
C VAL A 83 8.84 -6.81 42.36
N GLY A 84 10.03 -6.77 41.81
CA GLY A 84 10.79 -7.95 41.38
C GLY A 84 10.55 -8.37 39.93
N TRP A 85 11.38 -9.31 39.48
CA TRP A 85 11.37 -9.89 38.15
C TRP A 85 10.07 -10.65 37.83
N SER A 86 9.53 -11.33 38.83
CA SER A 86 8.37 -12.22 38.66
C SER A 86 7.11 -11.52 38.23
N CYS A 87 7.01 -10.19 38.33
CA CYS A 87 5.85 -9.41 37.90
C CYS A 87 5.77 -9.13 36.41
N GLY A 88 6.77 -9.52 35.60
CA GLY A 88 6.72 -9.46 34.13
C GLY A 88 6.92 -8.07 33.49
N PHE A 89 7.29 -7.04 34.25
CA PHE A 89 7.51 -5.69 33.73
C PHE A 89 8.65 -5.61 32.70
N GLN A 90 9.61 -6.51 32.73
CA GLN A 90 10.71 -6.60 31.78
C GLN A 90 10.23 -6.90 30.32
N TYR A 91 9.03 -7.43 30.11
CA TYR A 91 8.49 -7.70 28.78
C TYR A 91 8.27 -6.43 27.95
N TYR A 92 8.08 -5.28 28.61
CA TYR A 92 7.89 -4.00 27.93
C TYR A 92 9.12 -3.53 27.13
N PHE A 93 10.34 -4.03 27.41
CA PHE A 93 11.52 -3.74 26.59
C PHE A 93 11.40 -4.28 25.16
N PHE A 94 10.72 -5.42 24.96
CA PHE A 94 10.43 -5.95 23.64
C PHE A 94 9.42 -5.07 22.88
N GLY A 95 8.39 -4.59 23.56
CA GLY A 95 7.42 -3.66 22.99
C GLY A 95 8.03 -2.31 22.64
N ALA A 96 8.92 -1.79 23.47
CA ALA A 96 9.66 -0.57 23.19
C ALA A 96 10.51 -0.69 21.90
N MET A 97 11.17 -1.83 21.70
CA MET A 97 11.92 -2.10 20.48
C MET A 97 11.00 -2.17 19.24
N ALA A 98 9.87 -2.86 19.32
CA ALA A 98 8.88 -2.91 18.24
C ALA A 98 8.36 -1.50 17.89
N MET A 99 8.10 -0.65 18.88
CA MET A 99 7.67 0.74 18.72
C MET A 99 8.72 1.57 17.95
N VAL A 100 10.02 1.40 18.24
CA VAL A 100 11.11 2.12 17.56
C VAL A 100 11.12 1.79 16.07
N PHE A 101 11.11 0.51 15.69
CA PHE A 101 11.12 0.08 14.30
C PHE A 101 9.86 0.52 13.54
N TYR A 102 8.70 0.33 14.17
CA TYR A 102 7.41 0.75 13.58
C TYR A 102 7.40 2.25 13.29
N THR A 103 7.82 3.07 14.26
CA THR A 103 7.82 4.53 14.10
C THR A 103 8.81 4.98 13.04
N ASP A 104 10.03 4.43 12.99
CA ASP A 104 11.03 4.80 11.99
C ASP A 104 10.59 4.43 10.57
N TYR A 105 9.94 3.27 10.39
CA TYR A 105 9.35 2.90 9.11
C TYR A 105 8.39 3.97 8.60
N PHE A 106 7.50 4.49 9.46
CA PHE A 106 6.55 5.54 9.07
C PHE A 106 7.21 6.90 8.86
N PHE A 107 8.22 7.23 9.67
CA PHE A 107 8.99 8.48 9.49
C PHE A 107 9.71 8.50 8.14
N ALA A 108 10.31 7.37 7.73
CA ALA A 108 10.94 7.22 6.42
C ALA A 108 9.94 7.49 5.28
N ARG A 109 8.73 6.91 5.37
CA ARG A 109 7.68 7.07 4.35
C ARG A 109 7.09 8.48 4.30
N ALA A 110 6.98 9.16 5.43
CA ALA A 110 6.51 10.55 5.50
C ALA A 110 7.60 11.58 5.15
N LYS A 111 8.80 11.14 4.78
CA LYS A 111 9.98 11.99 4.55
C LYS A 111 10.32 12.85 5.78
N MET A 112 10.06 12.33 6.97
CA MET A 112 10.43 12.96 8.24
C MET A 112 11.86 12.58 8.62
N LYS A 113 12.48 13.35 9.52
CA LYS A 113 13.81 13.04 10.04
C LYS A 113 13.78 11.71 10.81
N ARG A 114 14.54 10.74 10.34
CA ARG A 114 14.59 9.37 10.87
C ARG A 114 15.16 9.32 12.29
N LEU A 115 14.80 8.28 13.02
CA LEU A 115 15.40 7.88 14.28
C LEU A 115 16.71 7.13 14.01
N ASN A 116 17.62 7.14 14.98
CA ASN A 116 18.73 6.18 14.95
C ASN A 116 18.27 4.85 15.58
N THR A 117 17.61 4.04 14.75
CA THR A 117 16.99 2.78 15.19
C THR A 117 17.99 1.81 15.79
N ILE A 118 19.22 1.76 15.27
CA ILE A 118 20.29 0.89 15.78
C ILE A 118 20.61 1.27 17.21
N VAL A 119 20.90 2.55 17.48
CA VAL A 119 21.23 3.02 18.83
C VAL A 119 20.07 2.80 19.79
N LEU A 120 18.86 3.16 19.41
CA LEU A 120 17.68 3.00 20.28
C LEU A 120 17.38 1.51 20.55
N SER A 121 17.54 0.64 19.55
CA SER A 121 17.37 -0.81 19.75
C SER A 121 18.44 -1.41 20.65
N LEU A 122 19.70 -0.96 20.54
CA LEU A 122 20.77 -1.40 21.44
C LEU A 122 20.52 -0.95 22.88
N ILE A 123 19.97 0.26 23.07
CA ILE A 123 19.58 0.73 24.41
C ILE A 123 18.47 -0.16 25.00
N CYS A 124 17.42 -0.48 24.22
CA CYS A 124 16.36 -1.39 24.64
C CYS A 124 16.92 -2.79 24.96
N ALA A 125 17.77 -3.32 24.09
CA ALA A 125 18.37 -4.63 24.25
C ALA A 125 19.27 -4.70 25.50
N ALA A 126 20.06 -3.66 25.80
CA ALA A 126 20.90 -3.57 26.99
C ALA A 126 20.07 -3.39 28.26
N SER A 127 18.90 -2.78 28.19
CA SER A 127 18.03 -2.56 29.36
C SER A 127 17.48 -3.86 29.95
N PHE A 128 17.23 -4.88 29.09
CA PHE A 128 16.73 -6.17 29.56
C PHE A 128 17.75 -6.92 30.47
N PRO A 129 19.00 -7.17 30.07
CA PRO A 129 19.99 -7.77 30.95
C PRO A 129 20.32 -6.86 32.16
N ALA A 130 20.28 -5.53 32.01
CA ALA A 130 20.45 -4.62 33.15
C ALA A 130 19.35 -4.81 34.18
N ALA A 131 18.10 -4.96 33.80
CA ALA A 131 16.99 -5.26 34.70
C ALA A 131 17.15 -6.64 35.36
N LEU A 132 17.64 -7.66 34.62
CA LEU A 132 17.91 -8.98 35.15
C LEU A 132 19.01 -8.94 36.23
N ILE A 133 20.13 -8.27 35.95
CA ILE A 133 21.22 -8.08 36.89
C ILE A 133 20.71 -7.34 38.12
N LEU A 134 19.96 -6.26 37.95
CA LEU A 134 19.40 -5.49 39.07
C LEU A 134 18.51 -6.36 39.97
N SER A 135 17.69 -7.23 39.39
CA SER A 135 16.82 -8.17 40.12
C SER A 135 17.58 -9.24 40.88
N ARG A 136 18.84 -9.55 40.51
CA ARG A 136 19.72 -10.50 41.20
C ARG A 136 20.54 -9.84 42.29
N LEU A 137 20.88 -8.56 42.13
CA LEU A 137 21.69 -7.81 43.10
C LEU A 137 20.88 -7.22 44.26
N ARG A 138 19.56 -7.05 44.08
CA ARG A 138 18.69 -6.44 45.09
C ARG A 138 17.46 -7.29 45.34
N VAL A 139 17.09 -7.44 46.59
CA VAL A 139 15.79 -7.99 47.00
C VAL A 139 14.73 -6.93 46.67
N PRO A 140 13.60 -7.31 46.08
CA PRO A 140 12.49 -6.37 45.82
C PRO A 140 12.05 -5.70 47.12
N GLN A 141 11.76 -4.38 47.01
CA GLN A 141 11.30 -3.60 48.17
C GLN A 141 9.92 -4.04 48.67
N TYR A 142 9.09 -4.52 47.74
CA TYR A 142 7.74 -4.99 48.01
C TYR A 142 7.56 -6.40 47.43
N ILE A 143 7.11 -7.31 48.27
CA ILE A 143 6.79 -8.69 47.86
C ILE A 143 5.27 -8.79 47.73
N LEU A 144 4.78 -8.95 46.51
CA LEU A 144 3.37 -9.21 46.24
C LEU A 144 3.03 -10.66 46.54
N LYS A 145 1.75 -10.93 46.88
CA LYS A 145 1.26 -12.31 47.01
C LYS A 145 1.40 -13.05 45.69
N ASP A 146 1.67 -14.35 45.76
CA ASP A 146 1.93 -15.19 44.57
C ASP A 146 0.79 -15.12 43.54
N ASP A 147 -0.47 -15.16 43.98
CA ASP A 147 -1.63 -15.05 43.10
C ASP A 147 -1.67 -13.71 42.34
N ILE A 148 -1.36 -12.61 43.01
CA ILE A 148 -1.32 -11.26 42.43
C ILE A 148 -0.14 -11.18 41.45
N THR A 149 1.02 -11.72 41.83
CA THR A 149 2.23 -11.78 41.01
C THR A 149 1.94 -12.55 39.71
N LEU A 150 1.31 -13.73 39.82
CA LEU A 150 0.91 -14.52 38.62
C LEU A 150 -0.04 -13.75 37.71
N VAL A 151 -1.09 -13.17 38.27
CA VAL A 151 -2.10 -12.42 37.50
C VAL A 151 -1.47 -11.24 36.74
N ILE A 152 -0.66 -10.41 37.42
CA ILE A 152 -0.03 -9.26 36.76
C ILE A 152 0.99 -9.69 35.70
N THR A 153 1.74 -10.77 35.94
CA THR A 153 2.67 -11.32 34.92
C THR A 153 1.94 -11.78 33.68
N VAL A 154 0.83 -12.51 33.83
CA VAL A 154 0.03 -12.97 32.71
C VAL A 154 -0.57 -11.77 31.95
N ILE A 155 -1.09 -10.78 32.66
CA ILE A 155 -1.63 -9.55 32.05
C ILE A 155 -0.53 -8.83 31.25
N ASN A 156 0.64 -8.61 31.84
CA ASN A 156 1.77 -7.94 31.18
C ASN A 156 2.24 -8.72 29.95
N ALA A 157 2.35 -10.05 30.04
CA ALA A 157 2.72 -10.90 28.91
C ALA A 157 1.69 -10.81 27.78
N LEU A 158 0.41 -11.02 28.07
CA LEU A 158 -0.66 -10.95 27.08
C LEU A 158 -0.74 -9.57 26.42
N PHE A 159 -0.65 -8.49 27.20
CA PHE A 159 -0.63 -7.14 26.69
C PHE A 159 0.53 -6.92 25.71
N MET A 160 1.74 -7.37 26.06
CA MET A 160 2.92 -7.20 25.22
C MET A 160 2.87 -8.05 23.96
N PHE A 161 2.38 -9.30 24.05
CA PHE A 161 2.17 -10.13 22.86
C PHE A 161 1.11 -9.52 21.92
N ALA A 162 -0.02 -9.05 22.48
CA ALA A 162 -1.05 -8.39 21.69
C ALA A 162 -0.52 -7.10 21.01
N PHE A 163 0.22 -6.27 21.76
CA PHE A 163 0.86 -5.07 21.23
C PHE A 163 1.84 -5.39 20.08
N ALA A 164 2.73 -6.37 20.30
CA ALA A 164 3.67 -6.80 19.27
C ALA A 164 2.95 -7.35 18.03
N ALA A 165 1.93 -8.19 18.21
CA ALA A 165 1.11 -8.74 17.12
C ALA A 165 0.45 -7.63 16.29
N VAL A 166 -0.12 -6.61 16.94
CA VAL A 166 -0.71 -5.44 16.25
C VAL A 166 0.36 -4.67 15.49
N CYS A 167 1.53 -4.40 16.08
CA CYS A 167 2.61 -3.71 15.39
C CYS A 167 3.09 -4.49 14.16
N PHE A 168 3.30 -5.80 14.27
CA PHE A 168 3.70 -6.65 13.14
C PHE A 168 2.62 -6.70 12.06
N TRP A 169 1.35 -6.89 12.44
CA TRP A 169 0.25 -6.88 11.50
C TRP A 169 0.17 -5.56 10.71
N LEU A 170 0.29 -4.43 11.40
CA LEU A 170 0.28 -3.12 10.75
C LEU A 170 1.48 -2.94 9.81
N LEU A 171 2.68 -3.40 10.19
CA LEU A 171 3.87 -3.35 9.34
C LEU A 171 3.69 -4.18 8.07
N VAL A 172 3.27 -5.44 8.22
CA VAL A 172 3.05 -6.36 7.08
C VAL A 172 1.94 -5.83 6.17
N SER A 173 0.81 -5.41 6.74
CA SER A 173 -0.30 -4.85 5.95
C SER A 173 0.13 -3.62 5.13
N LYS A 174 0.93 -2.74 5.73
CA LYS A 174 1.44 -1.57 5.01
C LYS A 174 2.52 -1.91 3.99
N ALA A 175 3.39 -2.87 4.28
CA ALA A 175 4.39 -3.35 3.31
C ALA A 175 3.71 -3.91 2.06
N ASN A 176 2.72 -4.81 2.24
CA ASN A 176 1.94 -5.39 1.15
C ASN A 176 1.18 -4.32 0.34
N TYR A 177 0.58 -3.33 1.02
CA TYR A 177 -0.08 -2.21 0.33
C TYR A 177 0.89 -1.44 -0.58
N TYR A 178 2.10 -1.13 -0.09
CA TYR A 178 3.08 -0.40 -0.91
C TYR A 178 3.67 -1.26 -2.02
N GLU A 179 3.86 -2.56 -1.79
CA GLU A 179 4.31 -3.50 -2.83
C GLU A 179 3.29 -3.58 -3.97
N ASN A 180 2.00 -3.74 -3.64
CA ASN A 180 0.91 -3.73 -4.62
C ASN A 180 0.82 -2.40 -5.38
N GLU A 181 1.01 -1.27 -4.68
CA GLU A 181 0.99 0.05 -5.33
C GLU A 181 2.19 0.25 -6.26
N LEU A 182 3.38 -0.25 -5.87
CA LEU A 182 4.56 -0.24 -6.74
C LEU A 182 4.36 -1.13 -7.97
N ALA A 183 3.81 -2.34 -7.78
CA ALA A 183 3.47 -3.24 -8.88
C ALA A 183 2.43 -2.60 -9.81
N ARG A 184 1.39 -1.95 -9.26
CA ARG A 184 0.41 -1.22 -10.06
C ARG A 184 1.07 -0.09 -10.88
N GLN A 185 1.96 0.70 -10.28
CA GLN A 185 2.66 1.79 -10.97
C GLN A 185 3.66 1.28 -12.04
N ALA A 186 4.23 0.10 -11.84
CA ALA A 186 5.11 -0.53 -12.81
C ALA A 186 4.34 -1.13 -14.00
N ASN A 187 3.11 -1.64 -13.75
CA ASN A 187 2.35 -2.45 -14.69
C ASN A 187 1.23 -1.69 -15.41
N HIS A 188 0.85 -0.51 -14.92
CA HIS A 188 -0.24 0.29 -15.52
C HIS A 188 0.24 1.63 -16.06
N ASP A 189 -0.45 2.10 -17.09
CA ASP A 189 -0.27 3.47 -17.61
C ASP A 189 -0.91 4.49 -16.67
N LYS A 190 -0.16 5.52 -16.28
CA LYS A 190 -0.58 6.53 -15.29
C LYS A 190 -1.74 7.41 -15.76
N LEU A 191 -1.92 7.57 -17.06
CA LEU A 191 -2.96 8.43 -17.63
C LEU A 191 -4.29 7.68 -17.75
N THR A 192 -4.24 6.45 -18.26
CA THR A 192 -5.41 5.67 -18.66
C THR A 192 -5.79 4.57 -17.69
N GLU A 193 -4.89 4.20 -16.76
CA GLU A 193 -4.99 3.09 -15.81
C GLU A 193 -5.09 1.69 -16.45
N LEU A 194 -5.05 1.60 -17.77
CA LEU A 194 -4.91 0.32 -18.49
C LEU A 194 -3.54 -0.29 -18.19
N VAL A 195 -3.37 -1.59 -18.46
CA VAL A 195 -2.02 -2.16 -18.38
C VAL A 195 -1.11 -1.48 -19.40
N ASN A 196 0.17 -1.35 -19.05
CA ASN A 196 1.15 -0.76 -19.95
C ASN A 196 1.81 -1.82 -20.85
N ARG A 197 2.58 -1.34 -21.83
CA ARG A 197 3.30 -2.18 -22.80
C ARG A 197 4.19 -3.23 -22.12
N ASN A 198 4.93 -2.86 -21.08
CA ASN A 198 5.87 -3.77 -20.42
C ASN A 198 5.15 -4.95 -19.79
N TYR A 199 4.08 -4.68 -19.06
CA TYR A 199 3.24 -5.72 -18.47
C TYR A 199 2.65 -6.65 -19.54
N LEU A 200 2.11 -6.09 -20.64
CA LEU A 200 1.50 -6.91 -21.70
C LEU A 200 2.51 -7.86 -22.33
N ILE A 201 3.73 -7.37 -22.64
CA ILE A 201 4.78 -8.19 -23.24
C ILE A 201 5.18 -9.33 -22.29
N GLU A 202 5.45 -9.02 -21.02
CA GLU A 202 5.82 -10.02 -20.01
C GLU A 202 4.71 -11.07 -19.81
N HIS A 203 3.46 -10.61 -19.74
CA HIS A 203 2.31 -11.50 -19.62
C HIS A 203 2.16 -12.42 -20.83
N LEU A 204 2.26 -11.89 -22.05
CA LEU A 204 2.17 -12.70 -23.27
C LEU A 204 3.32 -13.70 -23.37
N GLN A 205 4.55 -13.33 -23.05
CA GLN A 205 5.68 -14.26 -23.05
C GLN A 205 5.42 -15.44 -22.11
N LYS A 206 4.90 -15.17 -20.91
CA LYS A 206 4.55 -16.22 -19.96
C LYS A 206 3.42 -17.13 -20.45
N VAL A 207 2.36 -16.54 -21.02
CA VAL A 207 1.24 -17.34 -21.58
C VAL A 207 1.70 -18.19 -22.75
N PHE A 208 2.63 -17.71 -23.58
CA PHE A 208 3.24 -18.45 -24.69
C PHE A 208 4.02 -19.70 -24.24
N GLU A 209 4.57 -19.68 -23.03
CA GLU A 209 5.29 -20.83 -22.46
C GLU A 209 4.35 -21.85 -21.80
N GLU A 210 3.21 -21.42 -21.28
CA GLU A 210 2.34 -22.20 -20.42
C GLU A 210 1.06 -22.72 -21.11
N GLU A 211 0.58 -22.07 -22.19
CA GLU A 211 -0.73 -22.34 -22.79
C GLU A 211 -0.68 -22.54 -24.32
N ASP A 212 -1.71 -23.23 -24.86
CA ASP A 212 -1.97 -23.24 -26.30
C ASP A 212 -2.61 -21.91 -26.73
N MET A 213 -1.91 -21.17 -27.55
CA MET A 213 -2.29 -19.85 -28.05
C MET A 213 -3.26 -19.87 -29.24
N SER A 214 -3.64 -21.06 -29.73
CA SER A 214 -4.46 -21.20 -30.95
C SER A 214 -5.78 -20.43 -30.95
N ASP A 215 -6.36 -20.25 -29.75
CA ASP A 215 -7.62 -19.53 -29.58
C ASP A 215 -7.44 -18.01 -29.26
N TYR A 216 -6.19 -17.55 -29.21
CA TYR A 216 -5.94 -16.15 -28.86
C TYR A 216 -5.97 -15.24 -30.09
N TRP A 217 -6.40 -14.01 -29.85
CA TRP A 217 -6.37 -12.92 -30.84
C TRP A 217 -5.84 -11.64 -30.20
N LEU A 218 -5.28 -10.80 -31.04
CA LEU A 218 -4.73 -9.48 -30.69
C LEU A 218 -5.26 -8.44 -31.65
N ALA A 219 -5.71 -7.33 -31.10
CA ALA A 219 -6.10 -6.15 -31.88
C ALA A 219 -5.24 -4.95 -31.50
N MET A 220 -4.61 -4.34 -32.51
CA MET A 220 -3.96 -3.04 -32.40
C MET A 220 -4.97 -1.95 -32.80
N MET A 221 -5.06 -0.91 -31.97
CA MET A 221 -6.01 0.21 -32.15
C MET A 221 -5.27 1.53 -32.05
N ASP A 222 -5.72 2.53 -32.80
CA ASP A 222 -5.15 3.86 -32.77
C ASP A 222 -6.25 4.90 -32.98
N ILE A 223 -6.17 6.02 -32.23
CA ILE A 223 -7.10 7.13 -32.32
C ILE A 223 -6.85 7.89 -33.63
N ASP A 224 -7.89 8.03 -34.46
CA ASP A 224 -7.78 8.69 -35.73
C ASP A 224 -7.54 10.20 -35.56
N ASP A 225 -6.56 10.73 -36.30
CA ASP A 225 -6.20 12.16 -36.30
C ASP A 225 -5.89 12.75 -34.91
N PHE A 226 -5.35 11.96 -33.96
CA PHE A 226 -5.11 12.39 -32.59
C PHE A 226 -4.18 13.61 -32.50
N LYS A 227 -3.17 13.68 -33.38
CA LYS A 227 -2.29 14.86 -33.44
C LYS A 227 -3.10 16.14 -33.76
N LYS A 228 -4.08 16.08 -34.68
CA LYS A 228 -4.93 17.21 -35.01
C LYS A 228 -5.79 17.64 -33.80
N ILE A 229 -6.23 16.69 -32.97
CA ILE A 229 -6.94 17.00 -31.72
C ILE A 229 -6.03 17.78 -30.78
N ASN A 230 -4.81 17.31 -30.57
CA ASN A 230 -3.83 18.01 -29.74
C ASN A 230 -3.49 19.41 -30.25
N ASP A 231 -3.25 19.53 -31.57
CA ASP A 231 -2.88 20.81 -32.19
C ASP A 231 -4.04 21.83 -32.15
N THR A 232 -5.29 21.35 -32.18
CA THR A 232 -6.48 22.21 -32.20
C THR A 232 -6.98 22.59 -30.80
N TYR A 233 -6.94 21.66 -29.86
CA TYR A 233 -7.57 21.80 -28.53
C TYR A 233 -6.58 21.74 -27.36
N GLY A 234 -5.30 21.49 -27.63
CA GLY A 234 -4.23 21.39 -26.66
C GLY A 234 -4.10 20.01 -26.01
N HIS A 235 -2.93 19.71 -25.45
CA HIS A 235 -2.60 18.42 -24.86
C HIS A 235 -3.54 17.97 -23.72
N ASN A 236 -4.05 18.89 -22.91
CA ASN A 236 -5.02 18.54 -21.87
C ASN A 236 -6.34 17.99 -22.43
N CYS A 237 -6.71 18.39 -23.66
CA CYS A 237 -7.84 17.82 -24.35
C CYS A 237 -7.51 16.43 -24.90
N GLY A 238 -6.29 16.25 -25.44
CA GLY A 238 -5.80 14.94 -25.85
C GLY A 238 -5.79 13.93 -24.67
N ASP A 239 -5.33 14.35 -23.50
CA ASP A 239 -5.36 13.54 -22.29
C ASP A 239 -6.78 13.12 -21.88
N TYR A 240 -7.74 14.04 -22.00
CA TYR A 240 -9.17 13.73 -21.80
C TYR A 240 -9.66 12.69 -22.80
N VAL A 241 -9.34 12.85 -24.09
CA VAL A 241 -9.72 11.89 -25.14
C VAL A 241 -9.10 10.52 -24.87
N LEU A 242 -7.80 10.45 -24.54
CA LEU A 242 -7.11 9.20 -24.20
C LEU A 242 -7.77 8.48 -23.02
N LYS A 243 -8.11 9.19 -21.95
CA LYS A 243 -8.81 8.62 -20.80
C LYS A 243 -10.19 8.08 -21.17
N SER A 244 -10.95 8.85 -21.95
CA SER A 244 -12.30 8.46 -22.36
C SER A 244 -12.28 7.23 -23.28
N VAL A 245 -11.36 7.18 -24.25
CA VAL A 245 -11.19 6.03 -25.15
C VAL A 245 -10.75 4.80 -24.34
N ALA A 246 -9.80 4.94 -23.42
CA ALA A 246 -9.36 3.86 -22.57
C ALA A 246 -10.51 3.28 -21.71
N SER A 247 -11.35 4.14 -21.12
CA SER A 247 -12.55 3.70 -20.39
C SER A 247 -13.51 2.93 -21.30
N LEU A 248 -13.80 3.44 -22.50
CA LEU A 248 -14.68 2.78 -23.45
C LEU A 248 -14.14 1.42 -23.91
N ILE A 249 -12.81 1.28 -24.09
CA ILE A 249 -12.18 0.00 -24.39
C ILE A 249 -12.35 -0.95 -23.19
N SER A 250 -12.02 -0.50 -21.97
CA SER A 250 -12.12 -1.30 -20.75
C SER A 250 -13.54 -1.78 -20.48
N ASP A 251 -14.53 -0.89 -20.59
CA ASP A 251 -15.95 -1.19 -20.32
C ASP A 251 -16.54 -2.20 -21.32
N ASN A 252 -15.95 -2.29 -22.52
CA ASN A 252 -16.38 -3.22 -23.57
C ASN A 252 -15.45 -4.41 -23.75
N SER A 253 -14.39 -4.55 -22.94
CA SER A 253 -13.38 -5.61 -23.10
C SER A 253 -13.80 -6.97 -22.55
N CYS A 254 -14.90 -7.09 -21.78
CA CYS A 254 -15.48 -8.37 -21.34
C CYS A 254 -14.47 -9.40 -20.77
N GLY A 255 -13.58 -8.97 -19.87
CA GLY A 255 -12.56 -9.82 -19.25
C GLY A 255 -11.29 -10.05 -20.09
N MET A 256 -11.13 -9.37 -21.21
CA MET A 256 -9.91 -9.31 -22.02
C MET A 256 -8.89 -8.35 -21.40
N ILE A 257 -7.69 -8.30 -21.95
CA ILE A 257 -6.59 -7.48 -21.43
C ILE A 257 -6.46 -6.20 -22.29
N PRO A 258 -7.01 -5.05 -21.85
CA PRO A 258 -6.81 -3.77 -22.50
C PRO A 258 -5.48 -3.15 -22.06
N CYS A 259 -4.67 -2.75 -23.03
CA CYS A 259 -3.34 -2.18 -22.84
C CYS A 259 -3.23 -0.84 -23.56
N ARG A 260 -2.58 0.15 -22.91
CA ARG A 260 -2.05 1.30 -23.64
C ARG A 260 -0.65 0.97 -24.13
N TRP A 261 -0.51 0.83 -25.45
CA TRP A 261 0.74 0.45 -26.09
C TRP A 261 1.76 1.59 -26.15
N GLY A 262 1.28 2.80 -26.43
CA GLY A 262 2.09 4.03 -26.44
C GLY A 262 1.38 5.17 -27.13
N GLY A 263 1.63 6.43 -26.75
CA GLY A 263 1.00 7.57 -27.37
C GLY A 263 -0.52 7.46 -27.41
N GLU A 264 -1.07 7.34 -28.61
CA GLU A 264 -2.49 7.16 -28.93
C GLU A 264 -2.89 5.73 -29.30
N GLU A 265 -1.95 4.77 -29.13
CA GLU A 265 -2.11 3.38 -29.52
C GLU A 265 -2.54 2.50 -28.35
N PHE A 266 -3.45 1.57 -28.59
CA PHE A 266 -3.96 0.60 -27.63
C PHE A 266 -3.88 -0.81 -28.22
N ILE A 267 -3.70 -1.81 -27.33
CA ILE A 267 -3.83 -3.23 -27.68
C ILE A 267 -4.94 -3.83 -26.83
N LEU A 268 -5.73 -4.71 -27.44
CA LEU A 268 -6.66 -5.58 -26.74
C LEU A 268 -6.33 -7.02 -27.09
N VAL A 269 -6.04 -7.84 -26.06
CA VAL A 269 -5.80 -9.26 -26.22
C VAL A 269 -6.95 -10.04 -25.61
N GLY A 270 -7.45 -11.04 -26.31
CA GLY A 270 -8.52 -11.88 -25.84
C GLY A 270 -8.42 -13.32 -26.33
N ARG A 271 -9.21 -14.19 -25.70
CA ARG A 271 -9.38 -15.58 -26.10
C ARG A 271 -10.73 -15.77 -26.78
N MET A 272 -10.80 -16.57 -27.82
CA MET A 272 -12.06 -16.87 -28.49
C MET A 272 -12.88 -17.86 -27.68
N ALA A 273 -14.15 -17.55 -27.48
CA ALA A 273 -15.05 -18.45 -26.75
C ALA A 273 -15.54 -19.64 -27.59
N GLU A 274 -15.45 -19.59 -28.93
CA GLU A 274 -15.71 -20.68 -29.89
C GLU A 274 -15.51 -20.18 -31.34
N HIS A 275 -15.30 -21.09 -32.29
CA HIS A 275 -14.91 -20.87 -33.70
C HIS A 275 -15.91 -20.11 -34.62
N ARG A 276 -16.75 -19.22 -34.11
CA ARG A 276 -17.76 -18.52 -34.92
C ARG A 276 -17.52 -17.03 -35.00
N THR A 277 -17.39 -16.51 -36.20
CA THR A 277 -17.03 -15.11 -36.52
C THR A 277 -18.13 -14.07 -36.29
N GLU A 278 -19.40 -14.47 -36.14
CA GLU A 278 -20.55 -13.53 -36.08
C GLU A 278 -21.41 -13.73 -34.81
N VAL A 279 -20.93 -14.43 -33.81
CA VAL A 279 -21.65 -14.70 -32.54
C VAL A 279 -21.26 -13.65 -31.51
N PRO A 280 -22.18 -13.24 -30.60
CA PRO A 280 -21.82 -12.43 -29.43
C PRO A 280 -20.66 -13.08 -28.66
N GLY A 281 -19.49 -12.40 -28.59
CA GLY A 281 -18.25 -12.94 -28.00
C GLY A 281 -17.13 -13.22 -29.00
N SER A 282 -17.37 -13.16 -30.34
CA SER A 282 -16.28 -13.20 -31.32
C SER A 282 -15.42 -11.95 -31.24
N ALA A 283 -14.12 -12.06 -31.56
CA ALA A 283 -13.19 -10.92 -31.56
C ALA A 283 -13.72 -9.74 -32.40
N SER A 284 -14.22 -10.01 -33.62
CA SER A 284 -14.75 -8.98 -34.51
C SER A 284 -15.99 -8.28 -33.92
N PHE A 285 -16.88 -9.01 -33.27
CA PHE A 285 -18.05 -8.43 -32.62
C PHE A 285 -17.68 -7.50 -31.47
N VAL A 286 -16.76 -7.92 -30.59
CA VAL A 286 -16.27 -7.10 -29.47
C VAL A 286 -15.58 -5.84 -30.00
N LEU A 287 -14.70 -5.97 -30.97
CA LEU A 287 -13.94 -4.85 -31.52
C LEU A 287 -14.82 -3.85 -32.28
N GLU A 288 -15.81 -4.33 -33.01
CA GLU A 288 -16.79 -3.45 -33.66
C GLU A 288 -17.69 -2.73 -32.64
N LYS A 289 -18.01 -3.40 -31.52
CA LYS A 289 -18.69 -2.76 -30.38
C LYS A 289 -17.85 -1.65 -29.77
N VAL A 290 -16.56 -1.89 -29.53
CA VAL A 290 -15.60 -0.88 -29.04
C VAL A 290 -15.51 0.29 -30.02
N ARG A 291 -15.29 0.02 -31.33
CA ARG A 291 -15.20 1.05 -32.34
C ARG A 291 -16.44 1.95 -32.36
N ARG A 292 -17.65 1.33 -32.38
CA ARG A 292 -18.92 2.07 -32.35
C ARG A 292 -19.16 2.81 -31.05
N ALA A 293 -18.69 2.28 -29.92
CA ALA A 293 -18.79 2.97 -28.65
C ALA A 293 -17.97 4.27 -28.67
N VAL A 294 -16.76 4.23 -29.24
CA VAL A 294 -15.93 5.43 -29.38
C VAL A 294 -16.57 6.41 -30.39
N GLU A 295 -17.01 5.94 -31.55
CA GLU A 295 -17.63 6.78 -32.59
C GLU A 295 -18.88 7.52 -32.09
N LYS A 296 -19.69 6.88 -31.25
CA LYS A 296 -20.95 7.42 -30.71
C LYS A 296 -20.81 8.20 -29.42
N TYR A 297 -19.65 8.14 -28.77
CA TYR A 297 -19.43 8.81 -27.50
C TYR A 297 -19.41 10.33 -27.66
N ASP A 298 -20.12 11.04 -26.80
CA ASP A 298 -20.20 12.51 -26.82
C ASP A 298 -18.94 13.09 -26.10
N PHE A 299 -17.84 13.21 -26.87
CA PHE A 299 -16.63 13.83 -26.36
C PHE A 299 -16.81 15.34 -26.24
N ARG A 300 -16.95 15.85 -24.99
CA ARG A 300 -17.07 17.28 -24.72
C ARG A 300 -15.94 17.77 -23.84
N TYR A 301 -15.18 18.73 -24.34
CA TYR A 301 -14.12 19.40 -23.59
C TYR A 301 -14.32 20.92 -23.63
N LYS A 302 -14.46 21.57 -22.44
CA LYS A 302 -14.75 23.01 -22.33
C LYS A 302 -15.90 23.47 -23.24
N SER A 303 -17.03 22.75 -23.19
CA SER A 303 -18.24 23.01 -24.00
C SER A 303 -18.07 22.88 -25.52
N ARG A 304 -16.96 22.32 -26.01
CA ARG A 304 -16.73 22.00 -27.42
C ARG A 304 -16.92 20.51 -27.67
N GLU A 305 -17.68 20.16 -28.67
CA GLU A 305 -17.83 18.79 -29.16
C GLU A 305 -16.61 18.41 -29.98
N ILE A 306 -16.08 17.20 -29.77
CA ILE A 306 -14.92 16.66 -30.48
C ILE A 306 -15.34 15.34 -31.12
N LYS A 307 -15.13 15.20 -32.41
CA LYS A 307 -15.35 13.92 -33.09
C LYS A 307 -14.10 13.06 -32.97
N VAL A 308 -14.26 11.88 -32.40
CA VAL A 308 -13.19 10.92 -32.19
C VAL A 308 -13.61 9.58 -32.80
N THR A 309 -12.74 8.97 -33.56
CA THR A 309 -12.89 7.61 -34.09
C THR A 309 -11.61 6.83 -33.84
N ILE A 310 -11.68 5.51 -33.95
CA ILE A 310 -10.52 4.62 -33.86
C ILE A 310 -10.49 3.68 -35.04
N THR A 311 -9.29 3.36 -35.50
CA THR A 311 -9.04 2.31 -36.49
C THR A 311 -8.44 1.10 -35.77
N ILE A 312 -8.82 -0.10 -36.19
CA ILE A 312 -8.48 -1.34 -35.50
C ILE A 312 -7.94 -2.36 -36.50
N GLY A 313 -6.79 -2.96 -36.21
CA GLY A 313 -6.24 -4.13 -36.93
C GLY A 313 -6.32 -5.38 -36.04
N LEU A 314 -7.07 -6.38 -36.47
CA LEU A 314 -7.26 -7.65 -35.75
C LEU A 314 -6.41 -8.76 -36.37
N THR A 315 -5.75 -9.56 -35.54
CA THR A 315 -5.06 -10.77 -35.96
C THR A 315 -5.28 -11.91 -34.96
N ARG A 316 -5.32 -13.13 -35.46
CA ARG A 316 -5.28 -14.34 -34.65
C ARG A 316 -3.85 -14.79 -34.49
N TYR A 317 -3.57 -15.49 -33.42
CA TYR A 317 -2.28 -16.16 -33.27
C TYR A 317 -2.11 -17.25 -34.32
N THR A 318 -0.92 -17.34 -34.87
CA THR A 318 -0.53 -18.44 -35.79
C THR A 318 0.61 -19.23 -35.17
N LYS A 319 0.48 -20.54 -35.10
CA LYS A 319 1.44 -21.43 -34.44
C LYS A 319 2.87 -21.20 -34.95
N GLY A 320 3.79 -21.02 -34.00
CA GLY A 320 5.21 -20.73 -34.28
C GLY A 320 5.56 -19.27 -34.43
N GLN A 321 4.61 -18.36 -34.35
CA GLN A 321 4.80 -16.91 -34.37
C GLN A 321 5.28 -16.44 -33.00
N SER A 322 6.28 -15.56 -32.99
CA SER A 322 6.70 -14.86 -31.77
C SER A 322 5.72 -13.77 -31.37
N VAL A 323 5.79 -13.27 -30.12
CA VAL A 323 4.96 -12.13 -29.65
C VAL A 323 5.15 -10.91 -30.54
N ASP A 324 6.39 -10.58 -30.90
CA ASP A 324 6.71 -9.42 -31.73
C ASP A 324 6.15 -9.56 -33.16
N GLU A 325 6.25 -10.73 -33.77
CA GLU A 325 5.67 -11.00 -35.09
C GLU A 325 4.16 -10.90 -35.06
N TRP A 326 3.53 -11.35 -33.98
CA TRP A 326 2.07 -11.27 -33.81
C TRP A 326 1.61 -9.81 -33.71
N ILE A 327 2.27 -9.01 -32.89
CA ILE A 327 2.00 -7.56 -32.76
C ILE A 327 2.22 -6.85 -34.10
N ASN A 328 3.34 -7.13 -34.79
CA ASN A 328 3.62 -6.54 -36.11
C ASN A 328 2.57 -6.89 -37.17
N THR A 329 1.96 -8.08 -37.08
CA THR A 329 0.86 -8.46 -37.98
C THR A 329 -0.39 -7.63 -37.74
N ALA A 330 -0.75 -7.35 -36.48
CA ALA A 330 -1.86 -6.48 -36.15
C ALA A 330 -1.59 -5.02 -36.57
N ASP A 331 -0.36 -4.52 -36.40
CA ASP A 331 0.05 -3.19 -36.81
C ASP A 331 -0.07 -2.98 -38.32
N LYS A 332 0.36 -3.97 -39.13
CA LYS A 332 0.18 -3.92 -40.59
C LYS A 332 -1.30 -3.78 -40.98
N LYS A 333 -2.20 -4.47 -40.29
CA LYS A 333 -3.66 -4.35 -40.56
C LYS A 333 -4.22 -3.01 -40.10
N LEU A 334 -3.77 -2.50 -38.97
CA LEU A 334 -4.09 -1.16 -38.50
C LEU A 334 -3.66 -0.11 -39.54
N TYR A 335 -2.43 -0.21 -40.04
CA TYR A 335 -1.94 0.66 -41.12
C TYR A 335 -2.80 0.60 -42.37
N GLN A 336 -3.21 -0.60 -42.84
CA GLN A 336 -4.15 -0.77 -43.95
C GLN A 336 -5.48 -0.04 -43.68
N GLY A 337 -6.04 -0.16 -42.49
CA GLY A 337 -7.27 0.52 -42.09
C GLY A 337 -7.15 2.03 -42.13
N LYS A 338 -6.06 2.57 -41.66
CA LYS A 338 -5.75 4.01 -41.68
C LYS A 338 -5.70 4.57 -43.12
N HIS A 339 -5.10 3.83 -44.05
CA HIS A 339 -4.99 4.21 -45.45
C HIS A 339 -6.30 3.97 -46.25
N SER A 340 -7.19 3.12 -45.77
CA SER A 340 -8.47 2.80 -46.42
C SER A 340 -9.61 3.69 -45.95
N GLY A 341 -9.35 4.80 -45.23
CA GLY A 341 -10.35 5.79 -44.84
C GLY A 341 -10.69 5.81 -43.34
N LYS A 342 -9.88 5.17 -42.48
CA LYS A 342 -10.00 5.21 -41.00
C LYS A 342 -11.34 4.67 -40.47
N ASN A 343 -11.59 4.80 -39.17
CA ASN A 343 -12.83 4.43 -38.47
C ASN A 343 -13.36 3.05 -38.87
N ARG A 344 -12.51 2.03 -38.82
CA ARG A 344 -12.84 0.67 -39.27
C ARG A 344 -12.07 -0.42 -38.54
N LEU A 345 -12.59 -1.62 -38.60
CA LEU A 345 -11.94 -2.85 -38.24
C LEU A 345 -11.40 -3.54 -39.51
N VAL A 346 -10.11 -3.90 -39.50
CA VAL A 346 -9.46 -4.73 -40.54
C VAL A 346 -9.13 -6.08 -39.91
N VAL A 347 -9.58 -7.18 -40.55
CA VAL A 347 -9.43 -8.55 -40.05
C VAL A 347 -8.41 -9.33 -40.86
#